data_67cddc2231dec7e677813a3dd681e195
#
_entry.id   67cddc2231dec7e677813a3dd681e195
#
_cell.length_a   1.000
_cell.length_b   1.000
_cell.length_c   1.000
_cell.angle_alpha   90.00
_cell.angle_beta   90.00
_cell.angle_gamma   90.00
#
_symmetry.space_group_name_H-M   'P 1'
#
loop_
_entity.id
_entity.type
_entity.pdbx_description
1 polymer ?
#
loop_
_entity_poly.entity_id
_entity_poly.type
_entity_poly.pdbx_seq_one_letter_code
_entity_poly.pdbx_strand_id
1 'polypeptide(L)'
;KKTCIIDENKNYSYSQILKLVNSLETLFVKYNFKKKDRIGILFENDISFVIVSLYCIRRGLILVPLNPRSSRFENNTILNDCNATAVVFDTSLTNKISDIEKDVIKISFKLEDLNNLSNKDFSKVANLIDTETAIILYTSGTTGKPKGAMLTHFNVIHSCLHYKNAFNLTSNDHSILVVPASHVTGIVAHFLLMIFVGGSLTLKKKFEVKDFLNTAEDQELTYLIMVPAMYNLCIERGEFNSSRLSKWRIGGFGGAPMPIGTLKKLKKVLPNLSLINIYGATETTSPTTIMPKEYSIDKLNSVGKCVPTGQIKIINEKQEELRSNQHGELLISGPMVIPGYWNDDEATKKEFTENGFWKSGDVGFKDEEGYVYILDRKKDVINLSLIHI
;
A
#
# COMPACT_ATOMS: atom_id res chain seq x y z
N LYS A 1 0.35 -28.48 -1.46
CA LYS A 1 0.43 -27.36 -2.42
C LYS A 1 -0.23 -26.15 -1.78
N LYS A 2 0.57 -25.20 -1.33
CA LYS A 2 0.12 -24.10 -0.48
C LYS A 2 -0.70 -23.08 -1.27
N THR A 3 -1.87 -22.68 -0.75
CA THR A 3 -2.68 -21.57 -1.27
C THR A 3 -1.91 -20.26 -1.16
N CYS A 4 -1.97 -19.47 -2.22
CA CYS A 4 -1.38 -18.15 -2.33
C CYS A 4 -2.47 -17.07 -2.39
N ILE A 5 -3.39 -17.22 -3.34
CA ILE A 5 -4.49 -16.29 -3.59
C ILE A 5 -5.82 -17.02 -3.55
N ILE A 6 -6.81 -16.41 -2.93
CA ILE A 6 -8.21 -16.81 -2.98
C ILE A 6 -8.97 -15.68 -3.66
N ASP A 7 -9.59 -15.97 -4.79
CA ASP A 7 -10.42 -15.02 -5.54
C ASP A 7 -11.80 -15.63 -5.77
N GLU A 8 -12.80 -14.99 -5.23
CA GLU A 8 -14.18 -15.52 -5.15
C GLU A 8 -14.17 -16.94 -4.52
N ASN A 9 -14.56 -17.95 -5.25
CA ASN A 9 -14.61 -19.34 -4.78
C ASN A 9 -13.43 -20.20 -5.30
N LYS A 10 -12.38 -19.55 -5.82
CA LYS A 10 -11.25 -20.24 -6.43
C LYS A 10 -9.95 -20.02 -5.68
N ASN A 11 -9.29 -21.12 -5.33
CA ASN A 11 -8.01 -21.10 -4.65
C ASN A 11 -6.88 -21.31 -5.66
N TYR A 12 -5.89 -20.43 -5.64
CA TYR A 12 -4.69 -20.50 -6.47
C TYR A 12 -3.47 -20.77 -5.58
N SER A 13 -2.78 -21.87 -5.82
CA SER A 13 -1.49 -22.15 -5.17
C SER A 13 -0.38 -21.26 -5.75
N TYR A 14 0.74 -21.13 -5.01
CA TYR A 14 1.94 -20.42 -5.50
C TYR A 14 2.41 -20.94 -6.86
N SER A 15 2.37 -22.26 -7.07
CA SER A 15 2.74 -22.86 -8.36
C SER A 15 1.77 -22.52 -9.49
N GLN A 16 0.46 -22.37 -9.19
CA GLN A 16 -0.52 -21.97 -10.18
C GLN A 16 -0.37 -20.47 -10.52
N ILE A 17 -0.14 -19.61 -9.52
CA ILE A 17 0.16 -18.19 -9.76
C ILE A 17 1.40 -18.06 -10.65
N LEU A 18 2.47 -18.77 -10.36
CA LEU A 18 3.68 -18.75 -11.19
C LEU A 18 3.41 -19.19 -12.63
N LYS A 19 2.58 -20.23 -12.83
CA LYS A 19 2.18 -20.67 -14.17
C LYS A 19 1.40 -19.60 -14.92
N LEU A 20 0.44 -18.95 -14.26
CA LEU A 20 -0.34 -17.85 -14.86
C LEU A 20 0.56 -16.67 -15.25
N VAL A 21 1.49 -16.28 -14.38
CA VAL A 21 2.47 -15.22 -14.67
C VAL A 21 3.35 -15.60 -15.87
N ASN A 22 3.79 -16.87 -15.97
CA ASN A 22 4.56 -17.35 -17.11
C ASN A 22 3.73 -17.36 -18.41
N SER A 23 2.42 -17.66 -18.33
CA SER A 23 1.54 -17.62 -19.50
C SER A 23 1.36 -16.21 -20.05
N LEU A 24 1.40 -15.17 -19.20
CA LEU A 24 1.41 -13.77 -19.64
C LEU A 24 2.61 -13.43 -20.53
N GLU A 25 3.75 -14.08 -20.33
CA GLU A 25 4.93 -13.91 -21.19
C GLU A 25 4.61 -14.28 -22.65
N THR A 26 3.89 -15.38 -22.84
CA THR A 26 3.44 -15.81 -24.18
C THR A 26 2.44 -14.83 -24.78
N LEU A 27 1.51 -14.33 -23.98
CA LEU A 27 0.50 -13.38 -24.43
C LEU A 27 1.11 -12.03 -24.81
N PHE A 28 2.08 -11.55 -24.02
CA PHE A 28 2.63 -10.19 -24.14
C PHE A 28 3.90 -10.12 -24.99
N VAL A 29 4.48 -11.25 -25.43
CA VAL A 29 5.70 -11.27 -26.25
C VAL A 29 5.61 -10.41 -27.52
N LYS A 30 4.43 -10.36 -28.14
CA LYS A 30 4.18 -9.57 -29.35
C LYS A 30 4.32 -8.06 -29.17
N TYR A 31 4.19 -7.56 -27.93
CA TYR A 31 4.34 -6.13 -27.60
C TYR A 31 5.78 -5.71 -27.38
N ASN A 32 6.71 -6.68 -27.24
CA ASN A 32 8.15 -6.46 -27.12
C ASN A 32 8.54 -5.44 -26.02
N PHE A 33 7.86 -5.52 -24.86
CA PHE A 33 8.12 -4.65 -23.72
C PHE A 33 9.58 -4.70 -23.28
N LYS A 34 10.14 -3.55 -22.99
CA LYS A 34 11.51 -3.39 -22.51
C LYS A 34 11.53 -3.13 -21.01
N LYS A 35 12.61 -3.53 -20.34
CA LYS A 35 12.87 -3.16 -18.96
C LYS A 35 12.64 -1.65 -18.75
N LYS A 36 11.96 -1.28 -17.67
CA LYS A 36 11.55 0.09 -17.32
C LYS A 36 10.39 0.68 -18.16
N ASP A 37 9.77 -0.07 -19.07
CA ASP A 37 8.51 0.36 -19.63
C ASP A 37 7.44 0.50 -18.54
N ARG A 38 6.64 1.57 -18.63
CA ARG A 38 5.57 1.86 -17.66
C ARG A 38 4.29 1.22 -18.15
N ILE A 39 3.77 0.31 -17.33
CA ILE A 39 2.56 -0.44 -17.64
C ILE A 39 1.46 -0.01 -16.67
N GLY A 40 0.49 0.74 -17.19
CA GLY A 40 -0.74 1.01 -16.45
C GLY A 40 -1.52 -0.28 -16.25
N ILE A 41 -2.06 -0.51 -15.06
CA ILE A 41 -2.95 -1.64 -14.80
C ILE A 41 -4.25 -1.15 -14.18
N LEU A 42 -5.37 -1.57 -14.77
CA LEU A 42 -6.70 -1.13 -14.36
C LEU A 42 -7.61 -2.34 -14.16
N PHE A 43 -7.65 -2.82 -12.93
CA PHE A 43 -8.47 -3.94 -12.46
C PHE A 43 -9.07 -3.63 -11.10
N GLU A 44 -10.15 -4.28 -10.75
CA GLU A 44 -10.60 -4.39 -9.36
C GLU A 44 -9.60 -5.24 -8.55
N ASN A 45 -9.87 -5.45 -7.26
CA ASN A 45 -9.10 -6.39 -6.44
C ASN A 45 -9.42 -7.82 -6.86
N ASP A 46 -8.79 -8.31 -7.92
CA ASP A 46 -9.00 -9.64 -8.49
C ASP A 46 -7.69 -10.32 -8.89
N ILE A 47 -7.78 -11.56 -9.35
CA ILE A 47 -6.61 -12.36 -9.74
C ILE A 47 -5.86 -11.73 -10.91
N SER A 48 -6.53 -11.01 -11.83
CA SER A 48 -5.89 -10.35 -12.97
C SER A 48 -4.94 -9.26 -12.50
N PHE A 49 -5.35 -8.45 -11.51
CA PHE A 49 -4.45 -7.48 -10.87
C PHE A 49 -3.18 -8.15 -10.34
N VAL A 50 -3.33 -9.27 -9.62
CA VAL A 50 -2.21 -9.98 -9.01
C VAL A 50 -1.22 -10.49 -10.05
N ILE A 51 -1.71 -11.23 -11.06
CA ILE A 51 -0.81 -11.87 -12.04
C ILE A 51 -0.13 -10.86 -12.96
N VAL A 52 -0.84 -9.79 -13.39
CA VAL A 52 -0.24 -8.74 -14.23
C VAL A 52 0.78 -7.93 -13.42
N SER A 53 0.50 -7.63 -12.14
CA SER A 53 1.47 -6.97 -11.25
C SER A 53 2.75 -7.79 -11.08
N LEU A 54 2.62 -9.07 -10.77
CA LEU A 54 3.77 -9.96 -10.61
C LEU A 54 4.56 -10.14 -11.91
N TYR A 55 3.87 -10.19 -13.06
CA TYR A 55 4.51 -10.18 -14.37
C TYR A 55 5.36 -8.94 -14.57
N CYS A 56 4.80 -7.75 -14.34
CA CYS A 56 5.53 -6.48 -14.49
C CYS A 56 6.78 -6.44 -13.60
N ILE A 57 6.63 -6.74 -12.31
CA ILE A 57 7.74 -6.74 -11.34
C ILE A 57 8.84 -7.73 -11.79
N ARG A 58 8.46 -8.94 -12.17
CA ARG A 58 9.41 -9.99 -12.60
C ARG A 58 10.17 -9.63 -13.87
N ARG A 59 9.55 -8.87 -14.78
CA ARG A 59 10.14 -8.44 -16.05
C ARG A 59 10.91 -7.13 -15.96
N GLY A 60 10.95 -6.50 -14.77
CA GLY A 60 11.56 -5.19 -14.58
C GLY A 60 10.81 -4.07 -15.31
N LEU A 61 9.52 -4.28 -15.55
CA LEU A 61 8.61 -3.24 -16.01
C LEU A 61 8.18 -2.41 -14.80
N ILE A 62 7.90 -1.14 -15.00
CA ILE A 62 7.40 -0.27 -13.95
C ILE A 62 5.87 -0.37 -13.91
N LEU A 63 5.37 -0.87 -12.79
CA LEU A 63 3.94 -1.01 -12.54
C LEU A 63 3.31 0.35 -12.19
N VAL A 64 2.22 0.71 -12.86
CA VAL A 64 1.44 1.92 -12.59
C VAL A 64 0.00 1.54 -12.27
N PRO A 65 -0.34 1.24 -11.02
CA PRO A 65 -1.69 0.87 -10.63
C PRO A 65 -2.64 2.04 -10.76
N LEU A 66 -3.74 1.85 -11.50
CA LEU A 66 -4.82 2.82 -11.65
C LEU A 66 -5.99 2.42 -10.74
N ASN A 67 -6.67 3.43 -10.20
CA ASN A 67 -7.83 3.17 -9.35
C ASN A 67 -9.09 3.03 -10.24
N PRO A 68 -9.80 1.88 -10.24
CA PRO A 68 -11.01 1.70 -11.02
C PRO A 68 -12.16 2.64 -10.62
N ARG A 69 -12.08 3.23 -9.40
CA ARG A 69 -13.06 4.23 -8.93
C ARG A 69 -12.75 5.64 -9.40
N SER A 70 -11.53 5.90 -9.88
CA SER A 70 -11.14 7.20 -10.44
C SER A 70 -11.94 7.53 -11.70
N SER A 71 -12.02 8.81 -11.99
CA SER A 71 -12.57 9.30 -13.25
C SER A 71 -11.67 8.91 -14.43
N ARG A 72 -12.24 8.91 -15.64
CA ARG A 72 -11.48 8.74 -16.87
C ARG A 72 -10.37 9.78 -17.02
N PHE A 73 -10.70 11.04 -16.67
CA PHE A 73 -9.74 12.14 -16.74
C PHE A 73 -8.52 11.89 -15.85
N GLU A 74 -8.72 11.45 -14.60
CA GLU A 74 -7.63 11.14 -13.68
C GLU A 74 -6.76 9.99 -14.19
N ASN A 75 -7.37 8.90 -14.69
CA ASN A 75 -6.60 7.77 -15.24
C ASN A 75 -5.78 8.18 -16.44
N ASN A 76 -6.36 8.97 -17.36
CA ASN A 76 -5.64 9.46 -18.54
C ASN A 76 -4.51 10.42 -18.15
N THR A 77 -4.74 11.30 -17.16
CA THR A 77 -3.70 12.19 -16.64
C THR A 77 -2.51 11.40 -16.11
N ILE A 78 -2.75 10.34 -15.34
CA ILE A 78 -1.70 9.46 -14.81
C ILE A 78 -0.92 8.78 -15.93
N LEU A 79 -1.62 8.20 -16.90
CA LEU A 79 -0.99 7.47 -18.01
C LEU A 79 -0.14 8.38 -18.90
N ASN A 80 -0.59 9.61 -19.12
CA ASN A 80 0.16 10.61 -19.88
C ASN A 80 1.37 11.12 -19.09
N ASP A 81 1.21 11.46 -17.81
CA ASP A 81 2.29 11.97 -16.96
C ASP A 81 3.43 10.96 -16.82
N CYS A 82 3.12 9.67 -16.65
CA CYS A 82 4.16 8.63 -16.60
C CYS A 82 4.68 8.20 -17.98
N ASN A 83 4.20 8.76 -19.08
CA ASN A 83 4.50 8.30 -20.45
C ASN A 83 4.30 6.77 -20.54
N ALA A 84 3.12 6.29 -20.19
CA ALA A 84 2.82 4.86 -20.17
C ALA A 84 3.05 4.22 -21.54
N THR A 85 3.79 3.11 -21.59
CA THR A 85 3.99 2.33 -22.81
C THR A 85 2.72 1.56 -23.17
N ALA A 86 2.04 1.01 -22.16
CA ALA A 86 0.79 0.28 -22.34
C ALA A 86 -0.11 0.44 -21.12
N VAL A 87 -1.38 0.12 -21.30
CA VAL A 87 -2.34 -0.12 -20.23
C VAL A 87 -3.00 -1.48 -20.42
N VAL A 88 -2.95 -2.31 -19.36
CA VAL A 88 -3.63 -3.61 -19.28
C VAL A 88 -4.84 -3.46 -18.38
N PHE A 89 -6.01 -3.83 -18.85
CA PHE A 89 -7.25 -3.53 -18.15
C PHE A 89 -8.34 -4.58 -18.36
N ASP A 90 -9.27 -4.65 -17.39
CA ASP A 90 -10.49 -5.43 -17.54
C ASP A 90 -11.42 -4.77 -18.57
N THR A 91 -12.00 -5.56 -19.46
CA THR A 91 -12.89 -5.09 -20.54
C THR A 91 -14.07 -4.26 -20.00
N SER A 92 -14.56 -4.57 -18.79
CA SER A 92 -15.65 -3.82 -18.16
C SER A 92 -15.27 -2.38 -17.80
N LEU A 93 -13.97 -2.08 -17.71
CA LEU A 93 -13.42 -0.77 -17.36
C LEU A 93 -12.95 0.07 -18.57
N THR A 94 -13.28 -0.35 -19.79
CA THR A 94 -12.89 0.33 -21.04
C THR A 94 -13.25 1.82 -21.02
N ASN A 95 -14.40 2.20 -20.47
CA ASN A 95 -14.85 3.59 -20.39
C ASN A 95 -13.98 4.47 -19.48
N LYS A 96 -13.14 3.88 -18.65
CA LYS A 96 -12.21 4.57 -17.73
C LYS A 96 -10.91 5.02 -18.40
N ILE A 97 -10.66 4.60 -19.65
CA ILE A 97 -9.43 4.83 -20.41
C ILE A 97 -9.68 5.12 -21.90
N SER A 98 -10.89 5.54 -22.30
CA SER A 98 -11.27 5.63 -23.71
C SER A 98 -10.49 6.69 -24.52
N ASP A 99 -10.08 7.79 -23.90
CA ASP A 99 -9.49 8.96 -24.58
C ASP A 99 -7.97 9.09 -24.30
N ILE A 100 -7.29 7.97 -24.06
CA ILE A 100 -5.83 7.96 -23.90
C ILE A 100 -5.16 8.30 -25.23
N GLU A 101 -4.02 8.97 -25.17
CA GLU A 101 -3.18 9.27 -26.33
C GLU A 101 -2.96 8.04 -27.23
N LYS A 102 -2.83 8.27 -28.53
CA LYS A 102 -2.80 7.18 -29.53
C LYS A 102 -1.63 6.23 -29.38
N ASP A 103 -0.53 6.68 -28.78
CA ASP A 103 0.72 5.91 -28.66
C ASP A 103 0.72 4.91 -27.49
N VAL A 104 -0.26 4.98 -26.58
CA VAL A 104 -0.38 4.01 -25.48
C VAL A 104 -1.07 2.74 -25.98
N ILE A 105 -0.38 1.61 -25.87
CA ILE A 105 -0.91 0.30 -26.25
C ILE A 105 -2.03 -0.11 -25.27
N LYS A 106 -3.25 -0.28 -25.77
CA LYS A 106 -4.42 -0.70 -24.97
C LYS A 106 -4.57 -2.23 -25.06
N ILE A 107 -4.47 -2.90 -23.93
CA ILE A 107 -4.56 -4.36 -23.84
C ILE A 107 -5.72 -4.73 -22.93
N SER A 108 -6.84 -5.09 -23.54
CA SER A 108 -7.93 -5.74 -22.81
C SER A 108 -7.49 -7.16 -22.43
N PHE A 109 -7.65 -7.51 -21.14
CA PHE A 109 -7.21 -8.78 -20.60
C PHE A 109 -8.30 -9.43 -19.74
N LYS A 110 -8.49 -10.73 -19.96
CA LYS A 110 -9.31 -11.60 -19.12
C LYS A 110 -8.50 -12.84 -18.76
N LEU A 111 -8.76 -13.41 -17.61
CA LEU A 111 -8.07 -14.61 -17.14
C LEU A 111 -8.20 -15.79 -18.12
N GLU A 112 -9.36 -15.88 -18.80
CA GLU A 112 -9.66 -16.90 -19.79
C GLU A 112 -8.71 -16.87 -20.99
N ASP A 113 -8.12 -15.72 -21.29
CA ASP A 113 -7.14 -15.54 -22.37
C ASP A 113 -5.90 -16.43 -22.19
N LEU A 114 -5.66 -16.88 -20.94
CA LEU A 114 -4.54 -17.75 -20.60
C LEU A 114 -4.86 -19.26 -20.75
N ASN A 115 -6.12 -19.67 -20.88
CA ASN A 115 -6.53 -21.08 -20.79
C ASN A 115 -5.95 -21.95 -21.92
N ASN A 116 -5.67 -21.39 -23.08
CA ASN A 116 -5.20 -22.11 -24.28
C ASN A 116 -3.72 -21.87 -24.58
N LEU A 117 -3.00 -21.19 -23.70
CA LEU A 117 -1.59 -20.88 -23.94
C LEU A 117 -0.71 -22.06 -23.49
N SER A 118 0.18 -22.52 -24.37
CA SER A 118 1.21 -23.48 -24.00
C SER A 118 2.16 -22.83 -22.97
N ASN A 119 2.31 -23.48 -21.84
CA ASN A 119 3.30 -23.08 -20.83
C ASN A 119 4.71 -23.25 -21.43
N LYS A 120 5.26 -22.21 -22.01
CA LYS A 120 6.71 -22.14 -22.23
C LYS A 120 7.37 -21.86 -20.88
N ASP A 121 8.40 -22.62 -20.57
CA ASP A 121 9.15 -22.36 -19.33
C ASP A 121 9.99 -21.10 -19.50
N PHE A 122 9.44 -19.99 -19.07
CA PHE A 122 10.12 -18.69 -19.02
C PHE A 122 10.81 -18.54 -17.66
N SER A 123 11.90 -19.29 -17.47
CA SER A 123 12.70 -19.25 -16.23
C SER A 123 13.48 -17.95 -16.02
N LYS A 124 13.58 -17.08 -17.04
CA LYS A 124 14.37 -15.85 -16.94
C LYS A 124 13.63 -14.72 -16.21
N VAL A 125 13.99 -14.52 -14.96
CA VAL A 125 13.77 -13.26 -14.24
C VAL A 125 14.66 -12.20 -14.87
N ALA A 126 14.17 -10.95 -15.03
CA ALA A 126 15.02 -9.87 -15.47
C ALA A 126 16.18 -9.66 -14.47
N ASN A 127 17.34 -9.22 -14.97
CA ASN A 127 18.40 -8.76 -14.08
C ASN A 127 17.97 -7.43 -13.46
N LEU A 128 17.46 -7.49 -12.21
CA LEU A 128 16.93 -6.35 -11.49
C LEU A 128 18.00 -5.76 -10.58
N ILE A 129 18.00 -4.43 -10.51
CA ILE A 129 18.78 -3.67 -9.52
C ILE A 129 17.75 -3.20 -8.47
N ASP A 130 18.05 -3.39 -7.19
CA ASP A 130 17.14 -3.11 -6.09
C ASP A 130 16.74 -1.63 -5.97
N THR A 131 17.60 -0.71 -6.41
CA THR A 131 17.31 0.72 -6.47
C THR A 131 16.49 1.16 -7.70
N GLU A 132 16.17 0.25 -8.62
CA GLU A 132 15.29 0.58 -9.75
C GLU A 132 13.85 0.73 -9.30
N THR A 133 13.12 1.66 -9.93
CA THR A 133 11.69 1.87 -9.70
C THR A 133 10.91 0.63 -10.13
N ALA A 134 10.18 0.04 -9.19
CA ALA A 134 9.30 -1.10 -9.43
C ALA A 134 7.85 -0.65 -9.68
N ILE A 135 7.40 0.37 -8.95
CA ILE A 135 6.02 0.83 -8.95
C ILE A 135 6.02 2.37 -8.94
N ILE A 136 5.14 2.99 -9.71
CA ILE A 136 4.80 4.39 -9.56
C ILE A 136 3.38 4.46 -9.00
N LEU A 137 3.24 4.98 -7.78
CA LEU A 137 1.95 5.22 -7.16
C LEU A 137 1.62 6.72 -7.18
N TYR A 138 0.50 7.06 -7.79
CA TYR A 138 0.05 8.44 -7.85
C TYR A 138 -0.69 8.85 -6.59
N THR A 139 -0.28 9.99 -6.04
CA THR A 139 -0.91 10.63 -4.87
C THR A 139 -1.62 11.90 -5.30
N SER A 140 -2.72 12.26 -4.60
CA SER A 140 -3.37 13.56 -4.79
C SER A 140 -2.44 14.64 -4.25
N GLY A 141 -1.71 15.31 -5.15
CA GLY A 141 -0.82 16.41 -4.77
C GLY A 141 -1.59 17.55 -4.10
N THR A 142 -0.93 18.25 -3.15
CA THR A 142 -1.47 19.45 -2.50
C THR A 142 -1.79 20.60 -3.47
N THR A 143 -1.23 20.56 -4.67
CA THR A 143 -1.42 21.52 -5.78
C THR A 143 -2.52 21.11 -6.76
N GLY A 144 -3.22 20.00 -6.51
CA GLY A 144 -4.25 19.45 -7.40
C GLY A 144 -3.73 18.60 -8.56
N LYS A 145 -2.44 18.67 -8.90
CA LYS A 145 -1.82 17.76 -9.89
C LYS A 145 -1.34 16.48 -9.18
N PRO A 146 -1.72 15.28 -9.65
CA PRO A 146 -1.20 14.03 -9.10
C PRO A 146 0.32 13.94 -9.24
N LYS A 147 1.01 13.44 -8.21
CA LYS A 147 2.46 13.19 -8.21
C LYS A 147 2.73 11.68 -8.21
N GLY A 148 3.58 11.22 -9.09
CA GLY A 148 3.96 9.80 -9.20
C GLY A 148 5.10 9.44 -8.24
N ALA A 149 4.79 8.91 -7.07
CA ALA A 149 5.80 8.43 -6.12
C ALA A 149 6.53 7.20 -6.66
N MET A 150 7.86 7.25 -6.73
CA MET A 150 8.70 6.17 -7.27
C MET A 150 9.08 5.15 -6.19
N LEU A 151 8.34 4.05 -6.08
CA LEU A 151 8.67 2.97 -5.16
C LEU A 151 9.69 2.03 -5.82
N THR A 152 10.90 1.95 -5.27
CA THR A 152 11.92 1.01 -5.74
C THR A 152 11.68 -0.40 -5.21
N HIS A 153 12.33 -1.41 -5.82
CA HIS A 153 12.32 -2.76 -5.26
C HIS A 153 12.85 -2.77 -3.82
N PHE A 154 13.89 -1.97 -3.54
CA PHE A 154 14.49 -1.80 -2.21
C PHE A 154 13.47 -1.27 -1.19
N ASN A 155 12.75 -0.18 -1.53
CA ASN A 155 11.73 0.38 -0.64
C ASN A 155 10.64 -0.66 -0.30
N VAL A 156 10.12 -1.37 -1.31
CA VAL A 156 9.06 -2.37 -1.14
C VAL A 156 9.53 -3.53 -0.25
N ILE A 157 10.73 -4.06 -0.49
CA ILE A 157 11.29 -5.17 0.30
C ILE A 157 11.47 -4.74 1.76
N HIS A 158 12.02 -3.55 2.02
CA HIS A 158 12.18 -3.04 3.39
C HIS A 158 10.85 -2.83 4.10
N SER A 159 9.84 -2.29 3.42
CA SER A 159 8.49 -2.17 3.99
C SER A 159 7.90 -3.54 4.35
N CYS A 160 8.03 -4.53 3.49
CA CYS A 160 7.62 -5.91 3.79
C CYS A 160 8.39 -6.49 5.00
N LEU A 161 9.70 -6.24 5.11
CA LEU A 161 10.51 -6.65 6.26
C LEU A 161 10.06 -5.99 7.57
N HIS A 162 9.73 -4.69 7.55
CA HIS A 162 9.23 -3.98 8.71
C HIS A 162 7.92 -4.59 9.22
N TYR A 163 6.95 -4.81 8.32
CA TYR A 163 5.68 -5.45 8.68
C TYR A 163 5.88 -6.89 9.17
N LYS A 164 6.66 -7.69 8.43
CA LYS A 164 6.97 -9.08 8.82
C LYS A 164 7.51 -9.16 10.23
N ASN A 165 8.51 -8.32 10.56
CA ASN A 165 9.18 -8.36 11.85
C ASN A 165 8.29 -7.81 12.98
N ALA A 166 7.63 -6.65 12.76
CA ALA A 166 6.77 -6.03 13.77
C ALA A 166 5.60 -6.93 14.16
N PHE A 167 5.04 -7.68 13.22
CA PHE A 167 3.86 -8.51 13.45
C PHE A 167 4.17 -10.01 13.56
N ASN A 168 5.45 -10.40 13.47
CA ASN A 168 5.86 -11.80 13.43
C ASN A 168 5.07 -12.60 12.39
N LEU A 169 4.99 -12.04 11.15
CA LEU A 169 4.26 -12.70 10.06
C LEU A 169 5.07 -13.85 9.49
N THR A 170 4.37 -14.91 9.20
CA THR A 170 4.92 -16.15 8.67
C THR A 170 4.11 -16.63 7.47
N SER A 171 4.54 -17.71 6.91
CA SER A 171 3.81 -18.38 5.84
C SER A 171 2.44 -18.93 6.26
N ASN A 172 2.11 -18.99 7.55
CA ASN A 172 0.82 -19.44 8.05
C ASN A 172 -0.20 -18.29 8.18
N ASP A 173 0.21 -17.06 7.88
CA ASP A 173 -0.68 -15.93 7.99
C ASP A 173 -1.56 -15.79 6.75
N HIS A 174 -2.77 -15.33 7.01
CA HIS A 174 -3.80 -15.05 6.03
C HIS A 174 -4.29 -13.61 6.17
N SER A 175 -4.44 -12.92 5.04
CA SER A 175 -4.99 -11.58 4.96
C SER A 175 -6.14 -11.49 3.97
N ILE A 176 -6.95 -10.43 4.07
CA ILE A 176 -8.03 -10.14 3.12
C ILE A 176 -7.78 -8.75 2.54
N LEU A 177 -7.70 -8.65 1.21
CA LEU A 177 -7.53 -7.38 0.52
C LEU A 177 -8.89 -6.71 0.33
N VAL A 178 -9.27 -5.85 1.26
CA VAL A 178 -10.52 -5.07 1.25
C VAL A 178 -10.30 -3.59 0.92
N VAL A 179 -9.04 -3.14 0.95
CA VAL A 179 -8.63 -1.80 0.52
C VAL A 179 -8.19 -1.82 -0.94
N PRO A 180 -8.26 -0.70 -1.68
CA PRO A 180 -7.85 -0.70 -3.08
C PRO A 180 -6.41 -1.18 -3.28
N ALA A 181 -6.22 -2.16 -4.18
CA ALA A 181 -4.89 -2.64 -4.54
C ALA A 181 -4.02 -1.58 -5.23
N SER A 182 -4.63 -0.54 -5.77
CA SER A 182 -3.94 0.64 -6.34
C SER A 182 -3.41 1.63 -5.30
N HIS A 183 -3.63 1.39 -4.00
CA HIS A 183 -3.12 2.19 -2.90
C HIS A 183 -1.95 1.50 -2.21
N VAL A 184 -0.99 2.24 -1.64
CA VAL A 184 0.20 1.68 -0.99
C VAL A 184 -0.14 0.64 0.08
N THR A 185 -1.19 0.85 0.86
CA THR A 185 -1.66 -0.13 1.86
C THR A 185 -2.09 -1.44 1.18
N GLY A 186 -2.84 -1.37 0.09
CA GLY A 186 -3.32 -2.56 -0.63
C GLY A 186 -2.17 -3.32 -1.30
N ILE A 187 -1.36 -2.62 -2.08
CA ILE A 187 -0.31 -3.27 -2.86
C ILE A 187 0.87 -3.73 -2.00
N VAL A 188 1.35 -2.90 -1.05
CA VAL A 188 2.54 -3.22 -0.25
C VAL A 188 2.17 -3.96 1.03
N ALA A 189 1.27 -3.39 1.86
CA ALA A 189 0.99 -3.92 3.19
C ALA A 189 0.06 -5.15 3.20
N HIS A 190 -0.57 -5.48 2.07
CA HIS A 190 -1.36 -6.72 1.93
C HIS A 190 -0.80 -7.63 0.84
N PHE A 191 -0.89 -7.22 -0.42
CA PHE A 191 -0.58 -8.10 -1.54
C PHE A 191 0.88 -8.54 -1.54
N LEU A 192 1.84 -7.63 -1.72
CA LEU A 192 3.26 -7.97 -1.81
C LEU A 192 3.80 -8.53 -0.49
N LEU A 193 3.30 -8.06 0.64
CA LEU A 193 3.65 -8.61 1.95
C LEU A 193 3.26 -10.09 2.10
N MET A 194 2.03 -10.47 1.72
CA MET A 194 1.61 -11.87 1.80
C MET A 194 2.42 -12.76 0.85
N ILE A 195 2.75 -12.28 -0.35
CA ILE A 195 3.68 -12.99 -1.25
C ILE A 195 5.06 -13.13 -0.60
N PHE A 196 5.59 -12.05 -0.02
CA PHE A 196 6.92 -12.01 0.60
C PHE A 196 7.07 -12.98 1.77
N VAL A 197 6.06 -13.08 2.65
CA VAL A 197 6.09 -14.02 3.80
C VAL A 197 5.69 -15.44 3.42
N GLY A 198 5.21 -15.67 2.19
CA GLY A 198 4.68 -16.96 1.75
C GLY A 198 3.32 -17.28 2.37
N GLY A 199 2.56 -16.28 2.80
CA GLY A 199 1.22 -16.37 3.35
C GLY A 199 0.14 -16.58 2.29
N SER A 200 -1.11 -16.28 2.63
CA SER A 200 -2.24 -16.32 1.70
C SER A 200 -3.06 -15.03 1.75
N LEU A 201 -3.70 -14.69 0.63
CA LEU A 201 -4.48 -13.46 0.48
C LEU A 201 -5.82 -13.77 -0.19
N THR A 202 -6.92 -13.40 0.47
CA THR A 202 -8.25 -13.37 -0.17
C THR A 202 -8.49 -12.00 -0.79
N LEU A 203 -8.96 -11.99 -2.02
CA LEU A 203 -9.27 -10.76 -2.77
C LEU A 203 -10.76 -10.42 -2.63
N LYS A 204 -11.07 -9.16 -2.36
CA LYS A 204 -12.44 -8.62 -2.32
C LYS A 204 -12.52 -7.36 -3.16
N LYS A 205 -13.36 -7.36 -4.18
CA LYS A 205 -13.61 -6.22 -5.06
C LYS A 205 -14.19 -5.02 -4.31
N LYS A 206 -15.02 -5.31 -3.28
CA LYS A 206 -15.69 -4.28 -2.46
C LYS A 206 -15.64 -4.67 -0.99
N PHE A 207 -15.58 -3.68 -0.12
CA PHE A 207 -15.79 -3.88 1.30
C PHE A 207 -17.29 -3.84 1.60
N GLU A 208 -17.81 -4.97 2.07
CA GLU A 208 -19.16 -5.12 2.59
C GLU A 208 -19.03 -5.85 3.93
N VAL A 209 -19.62 -5.29 4.99
CA VAL A 209 -19.34 -5.71 6.38
C VAL A 209 -19.65 -7.18 6.61
N LYS A 210 -20.84 -7.65 6.19
CA LYS A 210 -21.26 -9.03 6.42
C LYS A 210 -20.42 -10.03 5.63
N ASP A 211 -20.15 -9.73 4.35
CA ASP A 211 -19.30 -10.55 3.50
C ASP A 211 -17.86 -10.60 4.03
N PHE A 212 -17.33 -9.45 4.49
CA PHE A 212 -16.02 -9.37 5.11
C PHE A 212 -15.93 -10.25 6.37
N LEU A 213 -16.88 -10.11 7.31
CA LEU A 213 -16.86 -10.86 8.57
C LEU A 213 -16.99 -12.37 8.35
N ASN A 214 -17.87 -12.79 7.44
CA ASN A 214 -18.01 -14.20 7.06
C ASN A 214 -16.71 -14.72 6.43
N THR A 215 -16.12 -13.96 5.51
CA THR A 215 -14.85 -14.34 4.90
C THR A 215 -13.71 -14.40 5.93
N ALA A 216 -13.67 -13.47 6.87
CA ALA A 216 -12.66 -13.44 7.94
C ALA A 216 -12.74 -14.67 8.84
N GLU A 217 -13.94 -15.17 9.09
CA GLU A 217 -14.17 -16.45 9.79
C GLU A 217 -13.76 -17.64 8.91
N ASP A 218 -14.38 -17.79 7.74
CA ASP A 218 -14.25 -18.96 6.86
C ASP A 218 -12.79 -19.18 6.41
N GLN A 219 -12.03 -18.09 6.23
CA GLN A 219 -10.63 -18.12 5.80
C GLN A 219 -9.63 -17.97 6.96
N GLU A 220 -10.11 -18.03 8.21
CA GLU A 220 -9.27 -17.92 9.40
C GLU A 220 -8.31 -16.71 9.34
N LEU A 221 -8.86 -15.50 9.12
CA LEU A 221 -8.08 -14.24 9.06
C LEU A 221 -7.12 -14.14 10.25
N THR A 222 -5.84 -13.83 9.99
CA THR A 222 -4.84 -13.62 11.05
C THR A 222 -4.31 -12.20 11.13
N TYR A 223 -4.25 -11.50 9.99
CA TYR A 223 -3.64 -10.20 9.82
C TYR A 223 -4.44 -9.32 8.87
N LEU A 224 -4.68 -8.07 9.26
CA LEU A 224 -5.35 -7.09 8.41
C LEU A 224 -4.97 -5.67 8.78
N ILE A 225 -4.86 -4.78 7.79
CA ILE A 225 -4.79 -3.32 7.99
C ILE A 225 -6.00 -2.69 7.32
N MET A 226 -6.77 -1.89 8.07
CA MET A 226 -7.91 -1.12 7.57
C MET A 226 -7.85 0.32 8.08
N VAL A 227 -8.58 1.22 7.41
CA VAL A 227 -8.81 2.56 7.95
C VAL A 227 -9.81 2.51 9.11
N PRO A 228 -9.74 3.45 10.07
CA PRO A 228 -10.65 3.49 11.24
C PRO A 228 -12.13 3.43 10.89
N ALA A 229 -12.54 4.08 9.79
CA ALA A 229 -13.93 4.07 9.33
C ALA A 229 -14.47 2.65 9.03
N MET A 230 -13.63 1.75 8.50
CA MET A 230 -14.03 0.37 8.23
C MET A 230 -14.25 -0.42 9.53
N TYR A 231 -13.41 -0.21 10.55
CA TYR A 231 -13.62 -0.77 11.88
C TYR A 231 -14.93 -0.28 12.51
N ASN A 232 -15.21 1.04 12.39
CA ASN A 232 -16.47 1.61 12.88
C ASN A 232 -17.69 0.98 12.18
N LEU A 233 -17.66 0.82 10.85
CA LEU A 233 -18.72 0.17 10.12
C LEU A 233 -18.93 -1.28 10.59
N CYS A 234 -17.87 -2.01 10.89
CA CYS A 234 -17.98 -3.37 11.44
C CYS A 234 -18.62 -3.37 12.83
N ILE A 235 -18.33 -2.38 13.69
CA ILE A 235 -18.95 -2.24 15.02
C ILE A 235 -20.44 -1.91 14.90
N GLU A 236 -20.80 -1.01 13.96
CA GLU A 236 -22.16 -0.49 13.82
C GLU A 236 -23.11 -1.46 13.10
N ARG A 237 -22.60 -2.17 12.11
CA ARG A 237 -23.41 -3.01 11.20
C ARG A 237 -23.07 -4.48 11.27
N GLY A 238 -22.00 -4.84 11.95
CA GLY A 238 -21.49 -6.19 12.01
C GLY A 238 -21.79 -6.85 13.36
N GLU A 239 -21.88 -8.13 13.30
CA GLU A 239 -21.94 -8.98 14.48
C GLU A 239 -20.53 -9.53 14.74
N PHE A 240 -19.70 -8.73 15.41
CA PHE A 240 -18.40 -9.22 15.87
C PHE A 240 -18.61 -10.37 16.87
N ASN A 241 -18.08 -11.53 16.52
CA ASN A 241 -18.06 -12.68 17.39
C ASN A 241 -16.62 -13.12 17.65
N SER A 242 -16.16 -12.97 18.88
CA SER A 242 -14.76 -13.27 19.26
C SER A 242 -14.38 -14.73 19.05
N SER A 243 -15.31 -15.66 19.21
CA SER A 243 -15.03 -17.09 18.98
C SER A 243 -14.86 -17.40 17.49
N ARG A 244 -15.66 -16.77 16.62
CA ARG A 244 -15.60 -16.93 15.17
C ARG A 244 -14.35 -16.29 14.56
N LEU A 245 -13.86 -15.18 15.14
CA LEU A 245 -12.68 -14.42 14.70
C LEU A 245 -11.45 -14.69 15.57
N SER A 246 -11.38 -15.82 16.24
CA SER A 246 -10.34 -16.16 17.22
C SER A 246 -8.92 -16.22 16.65
N LYS A 247 -8.78 -16.43 15.32
CA LYS A 247 -7.50 -16.44 14.61
C LYS A 247 -6.99 -15.04 14.26
N TRP A 248 -7.87 -14.03 14.24
CA TRP A 248 -7.47 -12.66 13.92
C TRP A 248 -6.66 -12.05 15.05
N ARG A 249 -5.35 -12.09 14.91
CA ARG A 249 -4.40 -11.68 15.96
C ARG A 249 -3.86 -10.25 15.79
N ILE A 250 -3.82 -9.72 14.55
CA ILE A 250 -3.30 -8.39 14.23
C ILE A 250 -4.35 -7.59 13.47
N GLY A 251 -4.79 -6.49 14.07
CA GLY A 251 -5.64 -5.47 13.46
C GLY A 251 -4.91 -4.14 13.36
N GLY A 252 -4.19 -3.92 12.25
CA GLY A 252 -3.54 -2.64 11.99
C GLY A 252 -4.56 -1.58 11.57
N PHE A 253 -4.34 -0.34 11.97
CA PHE A 253 -5.10 0.81 11.48
C PHE A 253 -4.19 2.01 11.23
N GLY A 254 -4.56 2.82 10.25
CA GLY A 254 -3.79 4.00 9.85
C GLY A 254 -4.51 4.84 8.81
N GLY A 255 -3.83 5.87 8.29
CA GLY A 255 -4.40 6.82 7.33
C GLY A 255 -5.35 7.85 7.95
N ALA A 256 -5.79 7.64 9.19
CA ALA A 256 -6.57 8.57 10.00
C ALA A 256 -6.45 8.20 11.48
N PRO A 257 -6.69 9.14 12.43
CA PRO A 257 -6.77 8.83 13.85
C PRO A 257 -7.92 7.87 14.16
N MET A 258 -7.67 6.87 15.01
CA MET A 258 -8.70 5.98 15.53
C MET A 258 -9.33 6.57 16.79
N PRO A 259 -10.64 6.84 16.85
CA PRO A 259 -11.28 7.33 18.06
C PRO A 259 -11.10 6.35 19.24
N ILE A 260 -10.76 6.86 20.41
CA ILE A 260 -10.56 6.04 21.62
C ILE A 260 -11.79 5.18 21.94
N GLY A 261 -12.99 5.73 21.70
CA GLY A 261 -14.25 4.99 21.88
C GLY A 261 -14.32 3.74 20.98
N THR A 262 -13.83 3.83 19.76
CA THR A 262 -13.74 2.70 18.81
C THR A 262 -12.75 1.64 19.31
N LEU A 263 -11.55 2.08 19.75
CA LEU A 263 -10.55 1.17 20.31
C LEU A 263 -11.11 0.39 21.53
N LYS A 264 -11.79 1.08 22.46
CA LYS A 264 -12.41 0.46 23.64
C LYS A 264 -13.49 -0.55 23.24
N LYS A 265 -14.34 -0.22 22.28
CA LYS A 265 -15.38 -1.14 21.76
C LYS A 265 -14.76 -2.37 21.11
N LEU A 266 -13.77 -2.20 20.23
CA LEU A 266 -13.07 -3.31 19.58
C LEU A 266 -12.38 -4.22 20.60
N LYS A 267 -11.69 -3.65 21.58
CA LYS A 267 -11.03 -4.44 22.62
C LYS A 267 -12.00 -5.24 23.48
N LYS A 268 -13.24 -4.74 23.66
CA LYS A 268 -14.30 -5.45 24.38
C LYS A 268 -14.83 -6.65 23.57
N VAL A 269 -15.05 -6.48 22.25
CA VAL A 269 -15.64 -7.52 21.39
C VAL A 269 -14.62 -8.49 20.83
N LEU A 270 -13.36 -8.06 20.65
CA LEU A 270 -12.23 -8.85 20.17
C LEU A 270 -11.03 -8.73 21.12
N PRO A 271 -11.09 -9.30 22.33
CA PRO A 271 -10.09 -9.08 23.38
C PRO A 271 -8.68 -9.58 22.98
N ASN A 272 -8.60 -10.59 22.12
CA ASN A 272 -7.34 -11.17 21.66
C ASN A 272 -6.73 -10.45 20.45
N LEU A 273 -7.46 -9.49 19.85
CA LEU A 273 -6.96 -8.72 18.72
C LEU A 273 -5.98 -7.64 19.18
N SER A 274 -4.75 -7.72 18.72
CA SER A 274 -3.78 -6.63 18.88
C SER A 274 -4.12 -5.51 17.88
N LEU A 275 -4.69 -4.41 18.40
CA LEU A 275 -4.97 -3.20 17.61
C LEU A 275 -3.71 -2.34 17.57
N ILE A 276 -3.16 -2.12 16.38
CA ILE A 276 -1.86 -1.49 16.20
C ILE A 276 -1.99 -0.28 15.29
N ASN A 277 -1.62 0.90 15.82
CA ASN A 277 -1.55 2.13 15.02
C ASN A 277 -0.32 2.10 14.11
N ILE A 278 -0.51 2.46 12.85
CA ILE A 278 0.51 2.48 11.81
C ILE A 278 0.42 3.82 11.09
N TYR A 279 1.49 4.58 11.11
CA TYR A 279 1.59 5.81 10.34
C TYR A 279 2.58 5.64 9.20
N GLY A 280 2.23 6.23 8.06
CA GLY A 280 3.04 6.26 6.86
C GLY A 280 2.29 6.91 5.70
N ALA A 281 3.00 7.06 4.61
CA ALA A 281 2.52 7.66 3.38
C ALA A 281 2.96 6.83 2.18
N THR A 282 2.52 7.20 0.99
CA THR A 282 3.03 6.60 -0.26
C THR A 282 4.52 6.87 -0.41
N GLU A 283 4.97 8.06 -0.03
CA GLU A 283 6.37 8.51 -0.07
C GLU A 283 7.28 7.73 0.90
N THR A 284 6.71 7.06 1.89
CA THR A 284 7.45 6.17 2.80
C THR A 284 7.18 4.69 2.51
N THR A 285 6.58 4.38 1.37
CA THR A 285 6.25 3.01 0.95
C THR A 285 5.50 2.21 2.04
N SER A 286 4.92 2.93 3.05
CA SER A 286 4.26 2.37 4.24
C SER A 286 5.00 1.14 4.83
N PRO A 287 5.37 1.07 6.13
CA PRO A 287 5.10 2.04 7.19
C PRO A 287 6.30 2.96 7.50
N THR A 288 6.04 4.09 8.19
CA THR A 288 7.06 4.93 8.82
C THR A 288 7.20 4.63 10.31
N THR A 289 6.06 4.54 11.01
CA THR A 289 6.02 4.13 12.42
C THR A 289 5.03 2.99 12.61
N ILE A 290 5.29 2.19 13.63
CA ILE A 290 4.41 1.12 14.08
C ILE A 290 4.32 1.20 15.60
N MET A 291 3.10 1.14 16.14
CA MET A 291 2.90 1.05 17.58
C MET A 291 3.47 -0.27 18.11
N PRO A 292 4.33 -0.28 19.15
CA PRO A 292 4.76 -1.51 19.80
C PRO A 292 3.57 -2.32 20.30
N LYS A 293 3.72 -3.64 20.42
CA LYS A 293 2.64 -4.50 20.95
C LYS A 293 2.32 -4.20 22.41
N GLU A 294 3.35 -3.88 23.16
CA GLU A 294 3.24 -3.50 24.56
C GLU A 294 3.57 -2.03 24.70
N TYR A 295 2.63 -1.26 25.21
CA TYR A 295 2.76 0.17 25.46
C TYR A 295 1.84 0.57 26.63
N SER A 296 2.24 1.62 27.34
CA SER A 296 1.44 2.18 28.42
C SER A 296 0.27 3.00 27.88
N ILE A 297 -0.78 3.17 28.69
CA ILE A 297 -2.04 3.79 28.29
C ILE A 297 -1.87 5.27 27.85
N ASP A 298 -0.87 5.96 28.40
CA ASP A 298 -0.53 7.34 28.03
C ASP A 298 0.00 7.47 26.59
N LYS A 299 0.44 6.37 25.96
CA LYS A 299 0.91 6.34 24.58
C LYS A 299 -0.19 6.12 23.53
N LEU A 300 -1.45 5.97 23.94
CA LEU A 300 -2.59 5.66 23.05
C LEU A 300 -2.78 6.66 21.89
N ASN A 301 -2.40 7.92 22.07
CA ASN A 301 -2.49 8.96 21.04
C ASN A 301 -1.27 9.01 20.11
N SER A 302 -0.25 8.20 20.39
CA SER A 302 0.93 8.10 19.53
C SER A 302 0.64 7.29 18.27
N VAL A 303 1.35 7.59 17.21
CA VAL A 303 1.42 6.75 16.00
C VAL A 303 2.50 5.66 16.09
N GLY A 304 3.13 5.51 17.26
CA GLY A 304 4.15 4.50 17.55
C GLY A 304 5.58 5.01 17.39
N LYS A 305 6.49 4.08 17.22
CA LYS A 305 7.93 4.36 17.06
C LYS A 305 8.36 4.16 15.62
N CYS A 306 9.39 4.90 15.21
CA CYS A 306 9.98 4.73 13.88
C CYS A 306 10.37 3.26 13.65
N VAL A 307 10.13 2.77 12.44
CA VAL A 307 10.53 1.42 12.04
C VAL A 307 12.06 1.26 12.11
N PRO A 308 12.58 0.05 12.32
CA PRO A 308 14.02 -0.20 12.28
C PRO A 308 14.63 0.35 10.98
N THR A 309 15.85 0.92 11.09
CA THR A 309 16.57 1.57 9.98
C THR A 309 15.94 2.86 9.45
N GLY A 310 14.77 3.26 9.92
CA GLY A 310 14.19 4.57 9.67
C GLY A 310 14.67 5.63 10.67
N GLN A 311 14.56 6.88 10.28
CA GLN A 311 14.86 8.04 11.13
C GLN A 311 13.78 9.10 11.00
N ILE A 312 13.35 9.65 12.14
CA ILE A 312 12.43 10.79 12.20
C ILE A 312 13.10 11.92 12.97
N LYS A 313 13.14 13.09 12.36
CA LYS A 313 13.53 14.36 12.96
C LYS A 313 12.34 15.28 13.05
N ILE A 314 12.29 16.07 14.10
CA ILE A 314 11.31 17.15 14.25
C ILE A 314 12.08 18.46 14.04
N ILE A 315 11.60 19.32 13.15
CA ILE A 315 12.28 20.58 12.80
C ILE A 315 11.38 21.78 13.00
N ASN A 316 12.00 22.92 13.32
CA ASN A 316 11.34 24.22 13.33
C ASN A 316 11.30 24.88 11.93
N GLU A 317 10.74 26.07 11.82
CA GLU A 317 10.67 26.86 10.58
C GLU A 317 12.06 27.22 10.02
N LYS A 318 13.09 27.28 10.86
CA LYS A 318 14.48 27.55 10.46
C LYS A 318 15.21 26.28 10.02
N GLN A 319 14.53 25.13 9.91
CA GLN A 319 15.09 23.82 9.57
C GLN A 319 16.07 23.27 10.63
N GLU A 320 15.99 23.77 11.87
CA GLU A 320 16.80 23.26 12.99
C GLU A 320 16.08 22.09 13.67
N GLU A 321 16.83 21.04 14.01
CA GLU A 321 16.30 19.88 14.73
C GLU A 321 15.91 20.24 16.17
N LEU A 322 14.70 19.91 16.53
CA LEU A 322 14.13 20.18 17.85
C LEU A 322 14.40 19.02 18.84
N ARG A 323 14.41 19.35 20.12
CA ARG A 323 14.50 18.37 21.21
C ARG A 323 13.19 17.61 21.37
N SER A 324 13.26 16.50 22.11
CA SER A 324 12.06 15.75 22.50
C SER A 324 10.98 16.66 23.10
N ASN A 325 9.73 16.32 22.84
CA ASN A 325 8.52 17.07 23.27
C ASN A 325 8.35 18.46 22.68
N GLN A 326 9.19 18.91 21.75
CA GLN A 326 8.99 20.14 21.01
C GLN A 326 8.27 19.88 19.69
N HIS A 327 7.34 20.77 19.33
CA HIS A 327 6.48 20.62 18.16
C HIS A 327 7.13 21.21 16.92
N GLY A 328 7.06 20.50 15.81
CA GLY A 328 7.60 20.92 14.52
C GLY A 328 7.18 20.00 13.39
N GLU A 329 7.72 20.24 12.22
CA GLU A 329 7.49 19.42 11.04
C GLU A 329 8.31 18.12 11.11
N LEU A 330 7.69 17.00 10.71
CA LEU A 330 8.37 15.71 10.64
C LEU A 330 9.17 15.58 9.35
N LEU A 331 10.47 15.33 9.48
CA LEU A 331 11.35 14.85 8.43
C LEU A 331 11.59 13.35 8.59
N ILE A 332 11.45 12.59 7.53
CA ILE A 332 11.50 11.14 7.54
C ILE A 332 12.56 10.64 6.54
N SER A 333 13.45 9.75 6.97
CA SER A 333 14.38 9.07 6.09
C SER A 333 14.51 7.60 6.42
N GLY A 334 15.08 6.84 5.51
CA GLY A 334 15.29 5.41 5.65
C GLY A 334 15.04 4.63 4.37
N PRO A 335 15.28 3.33 4.37
CA PRO A 335 15.17 2.50 3.19
C PRO A 335 13.74 2.38 2.63
N MET A 336 12.72 2.75 3.41
CA MET A 336 11.32 2.80 2.98
C MET A 336 10.98 4.10 2.25
N VAL A 337 11.79 5.16 2.36
CA VAL A 337 11.53 6.46 1.72
C VAL A 337 11.89 6.40 0.26
N ILE A 338 10.98 6.87 -0.61
CA ILE A 338 11.18 6.90 -2.06
C ILE A 338 12.30 7.87 -2.46
N PRO A 339 12.96 7.67 -3.60
CA PRO A 339 13.99 8.59 -4.08
C PRO A 339 13.44 9.94 -4.60
N GLY A 340 12.11 10.00 -4.90
CA GLY A 340 11.47 11.20 -5.42
C GLY A 340 10.22 10.90 -6.24
N TYR A 341 9.77 11.90 -7.00
CA TYR A 341 8.60 11.83 -7.86
C TYR A 341 8.98 11.67 -9.33
N TRP A 342 8.22 10.88 -10.04
CA TRP A 342 8.42 10.60 -11.47
C TRP A 342 8.22 11.86 -12.30
N ASN A 343 9.20 12.19 -13.16
CA ASN A 343 9.18 13.37 -14.03
C ASN A 343 8.88 14.70 -13.32
N ASP A 344 9.16 14.81 -12.01
CA ASP A 344 8.90 16.01 -11.23
C ASP A 344 10.06 16.32 -10.27
N ASP A 345 11.18 16.77 -10.87
CA ASP A 345 12.38 17.16 -10.13
C ASP A 345 12.12 18.37 -9.23
N GLU A 346 11.20 19.25 -9.59
CA GLU A 346 10.84 20.43 -8.80
C GLU A 346 10.13 20.01 -7.50
N ALA A 347 9.12 19.16 -7.60
CA ALA A 347 8.46 18.62 -6.41
C ALA A 347 9.44 17.78 -5.57
N THR A 348 10.32 17.00 -6.20
CA THR A 348 11.35 16.22 -5.51
C THR A 348 12.28 17.13 -4.72
N LYS A 349 12.86 18.17 -5.32
CA LYS A 349 13.73 19.14 -4.63
C LYS A 349 13.00 19.90 -3.52
N LYS A 350 11.73 20.18 -3.70
CA LYS A 350 10.92 20.89 -2.70
C LYS A 350 10.60 20.03 -1.48
N GLU A 351 10.23 18.76 -1.71
CA GLU A 351 9.73 17.87 -0.65
C GLU A 351 10.81 16.97 -0.05
N PHE A 352 11.99 16.90 -0.64
CA PHE A 352 13.11 16.17 -0.06
C PHE A 352 14.26 17.13 0.27
N THR A 353 15.00 16.83 1.33
CA THR A 353 16.24 17.51 1.65
C THR A 353 17.41 16.90 0.87
N GLU A 354 18.52 17.62 0.74
CA GLU A 354 19.75 17.10 0.11
C GLU A 354 20.26 15.81 0.77
N ASN A 355 19.99 15.63 2.07
CA ASN A 355 20.39 14.45 2.84
C ASN A 355 19.35 13.31 2.77
N GLY A 356 18.38 13.37 1.86
CA GLY A 356 17.42 12.30 1.61
C GLY A 356 16.28 12.16 2.64
N PHE A 357 16.03 13.21 3.44
CA PHE A 357 14.82 13.25 4.27
C PHE A 357 13.63 13.76 3.47
N TRP A 358 12.53 13.05 3.53
CA TRP A 358 11.24 13.52 3.04
C TRP A 358 10.58 14.43 4.08
N LYS A 359 10.09 15.59 3.64
CA LYS A 359 9.31 16.55 4.41
C LYS A 359 7.86 16.10 4.37
N SER A 360 7.37 15.52 5.45
CA SER A 360 6.04 14.89 5.47
C SER A 360 4.90 15.90 5.33
N GLY A 361 5.15 17.16 5.70
CA GLY A 361 4.12 18.16 5.86
C GLY A 361 3.21 17.92 7.07
N ASP A 362 3.52 16.92 7.91
CA ASP A 362 2.83 16.67 9.17
C ASP A 362 3.55 17.40 10.30
N VAL A 363 2.80 18.00 11.20
CA VAL A 363 3.29 18.67 12.41
C VAL A 363 3.07 17.75 13.59
N GLY A 364 4.10 17.60 14.43
CA GLY A 364 4.03 16.72 15.57
C GLY A 364 5.26 16.84 16.47
N PHE A 365 5.45 15.87 17.32
CA PHE A 365 6.62 15.78 18.20
C PHE A 365 7.02 14.32 18.44
N LYS A 366 8.21 14.14 18.99
CA LYS A 366 8.73 12.85 19.45
C LYS A 366 9.05 12.97 20.94
N ASP A 367 8.56 12.05 21.76
CA ASP A 367 8.87 12.03 23.18
C ASP A 367 10.27 11.43 23.47
N GLU A 368 10.67 11.43 24.73
CA GLU A 368 11.98 10.91 25.18
C GLU A 368 12.14 9.41 24.97
N GLU A 369 11.02 8.67 24.91
CA GLU A 369 10.99 7.24 24.65
C GLU A 369 10.97 6.91 23.13
N GLY A 370 10.90 7.93 22.27
CA GLY A 370 10.88 7.81 20.82
C GLY A 370 9.49 7.56 20.21
N TYR A 371 8.41 7.70 20.98
CA TYR A 371 7.05 7.68 20.42
C TYR A 371 6.78 8.98 19.66
N VAL A 372 6.15 8.85 18.50
CA VAL A 372 5.82 9.94 17.61
C VAL A 372 4.34 10.28 17.74
N TYR A 373 4.03 11.57 17.80
CA TYR A 373 2.69 12.10 17.90
C TYR A 373 2.44 13.05 16.73
N ILE A 374 1.37 12.81 15.96
CA ILE A 374 0.92 13.68 14.88
C ILE A 374 -0.18 14.57 15.43
N LEU A 375 -0.03 15.87 15.28
CA LEU A 375 -0.97 16.87 15.76
C LEU A 375 -1.87 17.39 14.64
N ASP A 376 -1.28 17.73 13.50
CA ASP A 376 -2.00 18.31 12.36
C ASP A 376 -1.17 18.25 11.07
N ARG A 377 -1.76 18.67 9.96
CA ARG A 377 -1.07 18.95 8.71
C ARG A 377 -0.64 20.42 8.65
N LYS A 378 0.60 20.67 8.25
CA LYS A 378 1.18 22.02 8.14
C LYS A 378 0.33 22.97 7.28
N LYS A 379 -0.30 22.46 6.22
CA LYS A 379 -1.19 23.21 5.34
C LYS A 379 -2.57 23.53 5.96
N ASP A 380 -2.97 22.74 6.95
CA ASP A 380 -4.28 22.87 7.60
C ASP A 380 -4.19 23.71 8.90
N VAL A 381 -2.95 24.01 9.34
CA VAL A 381 -2.69 24.91 10.47
C VAL A 381 -3.05 26.34 10.07
N ILE A 382 -4.13 26.87 10.63
CA ILE A 382 -4.53 28.28 10.45
C ILE A 382 -3.73 29.11 11.43
N ASN A 383 -2.80 29.93 10.90
CA ASN A 383 -2.05 30.89 11.69
C ASN A 383 -2.96 32.15 11.90
N LEU A 384 -3.77 32.13 12.94
CA LEU A 384 -4.49 33.30 13.41
C LEU A 384 -3.48 34.17 14.16
N SER A 385 -2.94 35.18 13.45
CA SER A 385 -1.91 36.09 13.96
C SER A 385 -2.17 36.51 15.43
N LEU A 386 -1.24 36.15 16.34
CA LEU A 386 -1.13 36.42 17.77
C LEU A 386 -1.84 35.46 18.77
N ILE A 387 -2.52 34.42 18.34
CA ILE A 387 -3.01 33.38 19.27
C ILE A 387 -2.64 32.03 18.68
N HIS A 388 -1.65 31.37 19.29
CA HIS A 388 -1.40 29.96 19.06
C HIS A 388 -2.54 29.15 19.69
N ILE A 389 -3.42 28.66 18.87
CA ILE A 389 -4.39 27.62 19.26
C ILE A 389 -3.92 26.31 18.66
#